data_bc7a415898ca68433af8060ca9f70604
#
_entry.id   bc7a415898ca68433af8060ca9f70604
#
_cell.length_a   1.000
_cell.length_b   1.000
_cell.length_c   1.000
_cell.angle_alpha   90.00
_cell.angle_beta   90.00
_cell.angle_gamma   90.00
#
_symmetry.space_group_name_H-M   'P 1'
#
loop_
_entity.id
_entity.type
_entity.pdbx_description
1 polymer ?
#
loop_
_entity_poly.entity_id
_entity_poly.type
_entity_poly.pdbx_seq_one_letter_code
_entity_poly.pdbx_strand_id
1 'polypeptide(L)'
;MNAKEKIEELLEASEDGTITAAQVTEAGLHRSVLQEFVKSGEMYRFGRGLYVRSSAWEDDFYLLQRKYGRGIYSHDTALYLLGYSDRTPAKYTMTFPKGYNAPSLKQENLIIKRVVPENYEFGRIEIGRASCR
;
A
#
# COMPACT_ATOMS: atom_id res chain seq x y z
N MET A 1 6.15 -29.30 3.55
CA MET A 1 6.21 -27.90 3.98
C MET A 1 4.88 -27.50 4.62
N ASN A 2 4.90 -27.01 5.85
CA ASN A 2 3.68 -26.62 6.53
C ASN A 2 3.27 -25.19 6.16
N ALA A 3 2.11 -24.73 6.64
CA ALA A 3 1.60 -23.39 6.30
C ALA A 3 2.54 -22.27 6.75
N LYS A 4 3.12 -22.40 7.95
CA LYS A 4 4.05 -21.40 8.49
C LYS A 4 5.29 -21.27 7.61
N GLU A 5 5.86 -22.37 7.19
CA GLU A 5 7.04 -22.38 6.31
C GLU A 5 6.74 -21.74 4.95
N LYS A 6 5.56 -21.98 4.40
CA LYS A 6 5.15 -21.37 3.14
C LYS A 6 5.00 -19.85 3.26
N ILE A 7 4.44 -19.37 4.37
CA ILE A 7 4.33 -17.94 4.62
C ILE A 7 5.71 -17.31 4.78
N GLU A 8 6.60 -17.93 5.52
CA GLU A 8 7.98 -17.44 5.68
C GLU A 8 8.70 -17.37 4.34
N GLU A 9 8.52 -18.38 3.49
CA GLU A 9 9.08 -18.39 2.13
C GLU A 9 8.55 -17.24 1.28
N LEU A 10 7.24 -16.97 1.34
CA LEU A 10 6.64 -15.85 0.64
C LEU A 10 7.19 -14.51 1.13
N LEU A 11 7.38 -14.36 2.43
CA LEU A 11 7.97 -13.15 3.01
C LEU A 11 9.43 -12.96 2.60
N GLU A 12 10.21 -14.03 2.56
CA GLU A 12 11.60 -13.96 2.11
C GLU A 12 11.72 -13.62 0.63
N ALA A 13 10.77 -14.11 -0.18
CA ALA A 13 10.71 -13.77 -1.60
C ALA A 13 10.23 -12.33 -1.84
N SER A 14 9.59 -11.72 -0.86
CA SER A 14 9.12 -10.35 -0.93
C SER A 14 10.26 -9.38 -0.66
N GLU A 15 10.53 -8.47 -1.58
CA GLU A 15 11.60 -7.47 -1.44
C GLU A 15 11.27 -6.41 -0.39
N ASP A 16 9.99 -6.18 -0.14
CA ASP A 16 9.50 -5.10 0.72
C ASP A 16 8.95 -5.57 2.07
N GLY A 17 8.99 -6.87 2.35
CA GLY A 17 8.47 -7.43 3.58
C GLY A 17 6.94 -7.45 3.67
N THR A 18 6.24 -7.32 2.53
CA THR A 18 4.79 -7.36 2.49
C THR A 18 4.27 -8.67 1.90
N ILE A 19 3.05 -9.03 2.27
CA ILE A 19 2.35 -10.17 1.69
C ILE A 19 0.86 -9.83 1.61
N THR A 20 0.21 -10.23 0.52
CA THR A 20 -1.22 -10.00 0.35
C THR A 20 -2.01 -11.26 0.65
N ALA A 21 -3.28 -11.09 1.05
CA ALA A 21 -4.19 -12.21 1.24
C ALA A 21 -4.36 -13.03 -0.06
N ALA A 22 -4.31 -12.36 -1.22
CA ALA A 22 -4.38 -13.02 -2.52
C ALA A 22 -3.18 -13.95 -2.75
N GLN A 23 -1.97 -13.53 -2.38
CA GLN A 23 -0.78 -14.38 -2.49
C GLN A 23 -0.90 -15.63 -1.63
N VAL A 24 -1.46 -15.51 -0.43
CA VAL A 24 -1.68 -16.65 0.47
C VAL A 24 -2.68 -17.62 -0.15
N THR A 25 -3.76 -17.10 -0.71
CA THR A 25 -4.78 -17.92 -1.38
C THR A 25 -4.21 -18.64 -2.60
N GLU A 26 -3.40 -17.96 -3.41
CA GLU A 26 -2.74 -18.55 -4.59
C GLU A 26 -1.76 -19.66 -4.20
N ALA A 27 -1.15 -19.54 -3.02
CA ALA A 27 -0.27 -20.59 -2.50
C ALA A 27 -1.02 -21.79 -1.93
N GLY A 28 -2.35 -21.79 -1.99
CA GLY A 28 -3.19 -22.88 -1.49
C GLY A 28 -3.43 -22.86 0.02
N LEU A 29 -3.18 -21.74 0.66
CA LEU A 29 -3.36 -21.59 2.10
C LEU A 29 -4.63 -20.81 2.43
N HIS A 30 -5.17 -21.06 3.62
CA HIS A 30 -6.30 -20.30 4.12
C HIS A 30 -5.83 -18.99 4.77
N ARG A 31 -6.62 -17.93 4.61
CA ARG A 31 -6.27 -16.60 5.14
C ARG A 31 -6.08 -16.57 6.66
N SER A 32 -6.69 -17.50 7.38
CA SER A 32 -6.56 -17.58 8.83
C SER A 32 -5.12 -17.76 9.31
N VAL A 33 -4.25 -18.29 8.47
CA VAL A 33 -2.83 -18.43 8.78
C VAL A 33 -2.18 -17.07 9.05
N LEU A 34 -2.59 -16.04 8.31
CA LEU A 34 -2.08 -14.68 8.51
C LEU A 34 -2.45 -14.12 9.88
N GLN A 35 -3.62 -14.49 10.41
CA GLN A 35 -4.04 -14.04 11.75
C GLN A 35 -3.13 -14.58 12.84
N GLU A 36 -2.61 -15.78 12.69
CA GLU A 36 -1.66 -16.34 13.66
C GLU A 36 -0.37 -15.53 13.70
N PHE A 37 0.14 -15.11 12.54
CA PHE A 37 1.33 -14.26 12.46
C PHE A 37 1.09 -12.88 13.07
N VAL A 38 -0.10 -12.32 12.90
CA VAL A 38 -0.47 -11.05 13.52
C VAL A 38 -0.53 -11.19 15.04
N LYS A 39 -1.12 -12.27 15.55
CA LYS A 39 -1.21 -12.53 16.98
C LYS A 39 0.16 -12.74 17.64
N SER A 40 1.09 -13.36 16.92
CA SER A 40 2.44 -13.59 17.42
C SER A 40 3.32 -12.33 17.40
N GLY A 41 2.87 -11.28 16.73
CA GLY A 41 3.65 -10.05 16.58
C GLY A 41 4.66 -10.08 15.44
N GLU A 42 4.74 -11.15 14.66
CA GLU A 42 5.66 -11.27 13.53
C GLU A 42 5.25 -10.41 12.34
N MET A 43 3.97 -10.10 12.23
CA MET A 43 3.39 -9.28 11.18
C MET A 43 2.34 -8.34 11.74
N TYR A 44 2.05 -7.26 11.01
CA TYR A 44 0.89 -6.43 11.31
C TYR A 44 0.08 -6.21 10.04
N ARG A 45 -1.20 -5.92 10.23
CA ARG A 45 -2.13 -5.67 9.13
C ARG A 45 -2.11 -4.19 8.78
N PHE A 46 -1.72 -3.86 7.55
CA PHE A 46 -1.76 -2.49 7.04
C PHE A 46 -3.04 -2.25 6.24
N GLY A 47 -4.16 -2.41 6.85
CA GLY A 47 -5.43 -2.29 6.17
C GLY A 47 -5.86 -3.61 5.53
N ARG A 48 -6.88 -3.56 4.70
CA ARG A 48 -7.52 -4.76 4.16
C ARG A 48 -6.63 -5.47 3.13
N GLY A 49 -6.35 -6.72 3.43
CA GLY A 49 -5.66 -7.61 2.49
C GLY A 49 -4.16 -7.41 2.36
N LEU A 50 -3.56 -6.47 3.09
CA LEU A 50 -2.12 -6.25 3.07
C LEU A 50 -1.53 -6.45 4.46
N TYR A 51 -0.50 -7.28 4.53
CA TYR A 51 0.20 -7.61 5.77
C TYR A 51 1.69 -7.28 5.62
N VAL A 52 2.30 -6.81 6.68
CA VAL A 52 3.68 -6.33 6.68
C VAL A 52 4.45 -7.03 7.79
N ARG A 53 5.67 -7.48 7.48
CA ARG A 53 6.57 -8.04 8.49
C ARG A 53 6.93 -6.95 9.50
N SER A 54 6.81 -7.25 10.79
CA SER A 54 7.06 -6.26 11.85
C SER A 54 8.50 -5.74 11.86
N SER A 55 9.44 -6.51 11.32
CA SER A 55 10.84 -6.10 11.20
C SER A 55 11.13 -5.27 9.95
N ALA A 56 10.17 -5.11 9.03
CA ALA A 56 10.37 -4.32 7.82
C ALA A 56 10.38 -2.83 8.12
N TRP A 57 11.08 -2.07 7.28
CA TRP A 57 11.11 -0.63 7.38
C TRP A 57 9.73 -0.04 7.09
N GLU A 58 9.21 0.78 8.00
CA GLU A 58 7.92 1.45 7.83
C GLU A 58 8.06 2.68 6.94
N ASP A 59 7.32 2.68 5.82
CA ASP A 59 7.21 3.82 4.92
C ASP A 59 5.74 3.91 4.51
N ASP A 60 5.01 4.82 5.15
CA ASP A 60 3.58 4.99 4.91
C ASP A 60 3.27 5.37 3.47
N PHE A 61 4.11 6.17 2.83
CA PHE A 61 3.92 6.53 1.42
C PHE A 61 3.99 5.31 0.52
N TYR A 62 4.98 4.46 0.75
CA TYR A 62 5.14 3.24 -0.02
C TYR A 62 3.99 2.25 0.25
N LEU A 63 3.63 2.05 1.50
CA LEU A 63 2.57 1.10 1.88
C LEU A 63 1.21 1.52 1.33
N LEU A 64 0.86 2.81 1.37
CA LEU A 64 -0.36 3.32 0.77
C LEU A 64 -0.36 3.14 -0.75
N GLN A 65 0.77 3.39 -1.40
CA GLN A 65 0.91 3.17 -2.84
C GLN A 65 0.79 1.69 -3.19
N ARG A 66 1.35 0.81 -2.37
CA ARG A 66 1.26 -0.64 -2.55
C ARG A 66 -0.18 -1.12 -2.41
N LYS A 67 -0.92 -0.56 -1.46
CA LYS A 67 -2.32 -0.90 -1.24
C LYS A 67 -3.23 -0.33 -2.33
N TYR A 68 -2.97 0.91 -2.74
CA TYR A 68 -3.76 1.62 -3.75
C TYR A 68 -2.91 1.88 -4.99
N GLY A 69 -2.60 0.83 -5.75
CA GLY A 69 -1.69 0.91 -6.88
C GLY A 69 -2.13 1.87 -7.98
N ARG A 70 -3.41 2.20 -8.07
CA ARG A 70 -3.94 3.16 -9.04
C ARG A 70 -3.99 4.58 -8.52
N GLY A 71 -3.68 4.79 -7.23
CA GLY A 71 -3.61 6.12 -6.66
C GLY A 71 -2.31 6.83 -7.06
N ILE A 72 -2.41 8.12 -7.32
CA ILE A 72 -1.25 8.96 -7.61
C ILE A 72 -1.22 10.07 -6.58
N TYR A 73 -0.13 10.19 -5.82
CA TYR A 73 0.01 11.27 -4.85
C TYR A 73 -0.09 12.62 -5.56
N SER A 74 -0.87 13.53 -4.98
CA SER A 74 -1.17 14.81 -5.60
C SER A 74 -1.31 15.92 -4.57
N HIS A 75 -1.48 17.17 -5.04
CA HIS A 75 -1.67 18.35 -4.22
C HIS A 75 -0.53 18.52 -3.20
N ASP A 76 -0.84 18.78 -1.94
CA ASP A 76 0.16 19.01 -0.90
C ASP A 76 1.09 17.83 -0.68
N THR A 77 0.59 16.62 -0.82
CA THR A 77 1.40 15.41 -0.68
C THR A 77 2.45 15.31 -1.80
N ALA A 78 2.05 15.62 -3.03
CA ALA A 78 2.98 15.64 -4.16
C ALA A 78 4.04 16.72 -3.97
N LEU A 79 3.66 17.90 -3.51
CA LEU A 79 4.62 18.97 -3.23
C LEU A 79 5.65 18.56 -2.18
N TYR A 80 5.22 17.87 -1.15
CA TYR A 80 6.13 17.35 -0.12
C TYR A 80 7.08 16.30 -0.70
N LEU A 81 6.57 15.32 -1.44
CA LEU A 81 7.39 14.26 -2.04
C LEU A 81 8.39 14.79 -3.07
N LEU A 82 8.01 15.84 -3.80
CA LEU A 82 8.89 16.48 -4.79
C LEU A 82 9.91 17.45 -4.18
N GLY A 83 9.83 17.67 -2.86
CA GLY A 83 10.78 18.54 -2.17
C GLY A 83 10.44 20.03 -2.21
N TYR A 84 9.24 20.39 -2.70
CA TYR A 84 8.80 21.78 -2.75
C TYR A 84 8.19 22.28 -1.44
N SER A 85 7.95 21.37 -0.49
CA SER A 85 7.40 21.72 0.82
C SER A 85 8.15 20.96 1.90
N ASP A 86 8.54 21.65 2.96
CA ASP A 86 9.18 21.04 4.14
C ASP A 86 8.14 20.49 5.13
N ARG A 87 6.88 20.80 4.90
CA ARG A 87 5.81 20.43 5.80
C ARG A 87 5.24 19.07 5.46
N THR A 88 5.42 18.10 6.37
CA THR A 88 4.82 16.77 6.24
C THR A 88 3.30 16.89 6.33
N PRO A 89 2.54 16.44 5.32
CA PRO A 89 1.09 16.53 5.39
C PRO A 89 0.52 15.60 6.47
N ALA A 90 -0.50 16.10 7.19
CA ALA A 90 -1.21 15.30 8.20
C ALA A 90 -2.02 14.18 7.56
N LYS A 91 -2.53 14.44 6.36
CA LYS A 91 -3.25 13.44 5.55
C LYS A 91 -2.63 13.39 4.17
N TYR A 92 -2.60 12.20 3.60
CA TYR A 92 -2.04 11.99 2.27
C TYR A 92 -3.13 12.12 1.22
N THR A 93 -2.86 12.90 0.16
CA THR A 93 -3.82 13.11 -0.93
C THR A 93 -3.41 12.26 -2.12
N MET A 94 -4.31 11.43 -2.59
CA MET A 94 -4.13 10.61 -3.79
C MET A 94 -5.23 10.88 -4.80
N THR A 95 -4.86 10.92 -6.07
CA THR A 95 -5.79 11.08 -7.19
C THR A 95 -6.01 9.74 -7.88
N PHE A 96 -7.27 9.42 -8.12
CA PHE A 96 -7.70 8.20 -8.80
C PHE A 96 -8.44 8.55 -10.09
N PRO A 97 -8.47 7.64 -11.07
CA PRO A 97 -9.33 7.87 -12.23
C PRO A 97 -10.79 7.85 -11.82
N LYS A 98 -11.59 8.71 -12.44
CA LYS A 98 -13.05 8.76 -12.20
C LYS A 98 -13.66 7.41 -12.54
N GLY A 99 -14.51 6.91 -11.66
CA GLY A 99 -15.09 5.57 -11.79
C GLY A 99 -14.37 4.49 -11.02
N TYR A 100 -13.12 4.74 -10.58
CA TYR A 100 -12.42 3.80 -9.72
C TYR A 100 -13.04 3.78 -8.33
N ASN A 101 -13.39 2.61 -7.86
CA ASN A 101 -14.01 2.45 -6.55
C ASN A 101 -13.50 1.16 -5.90
N ALA A 102 -12.76 1.30 -4.81
CA ALA A 102 -12.32 0.17 -4.00
C ALA A 102 -13.00 0.24 -2.63
N PRO A 103 -13.49 -0.88 -2.09
CA PRO A 103 -14.18 -0.88 -0.79
C PRO A 103 -13.33 -0.33 0.34
N SER A 104 -12.01 -0.43 0.24
CA SER A 104 -11.08 -0.01 1.28
C SER A 104 -10.57 1.42 1.14
N LEU A 105 -11.14 2.26 0.25
CA LEU A 105 -10.70 3.64 0.05
C LEU A 105 -10.91 4.54 1.27
N LYS A 106 -11.82 4.19 2.16
CA LYS A 106 -12.10 5.01 3.34
C LYS A 106 -11.05 4.75 4.42
N GLN A 107 -10.00 5.55 4.42
CA GLN A 107 -9.01 5.58 5.49
C GLN A 107 -8.92 6.99 6.07
N GLU A 108 -8.72 7.09 7.39
CA GLU A 108 -8.72 8.37 8.09
C GLU A 108 -7.62 9.32 7.63
N ASN A 109 -6.47 8.78 7.21
CA ASN A 109 -5.32 9.58 6.79
C ASN A 109 -5.24 9.79 5.28
N LEU A 110 -6.28 9.43 4.53
CA LEU A 110 -6.28 9.52 3.07
C LEU A 110 -7.35 10.47 2.57
N ILE A 111 -6.93 11.46 1.76
CA ILE A 111 -7.84 12.36 1.03
C ILE A 111 -7.91 11.87 -0.40
N ILE A 112 -9.11 11.60 -0.88
CA ILE A 112 -9.33 11.04 -2.21
C ILE A 112 -9.80 12.13 -3.16
N LYS A 113 -9.09 12.27 -4.29
CA LYS A 113 -9.46 13.12 -5.40
C LYS A 113 -9.70 12.26 -6.63
N ARG A 114 -10.57 12.69 -7.53
CA ARG A 114 -10.86 11.96 -8.76
C ARG A 114 -10.77 12.88 -9.96
N VAL A 115 -10.19 12.35 -11.06
CA VAL A 115 -10.04 13.08 -12.31
C VAL A 115 -10.55 12.22 -13.46
N VAL A 116 -10.93 12.86 -14.58
CA VAL A 116 -11.33 12.13 -15.77
C VAL A 116 -10.16 11.27 -16.27
N PRO A 117 -10.44 10.10 -16.88
CA PRO A 117 -9.36 9.18 -17.29
C PRO A 117 -8.30 9.81 -18.20
N GLU A 118 -8.68 10.75 -19.07
CA GLU A 118 -7.72 11.43 -19.95
C GLU A 118 -6.67 12.22 -19.18
N ASN A 119 -7.01 12.71 -17.99
CA ASN A 119 -6.08 13.51 -17.18
C ASN A 119 -5.36 12.71 -16.11
N TYR A 120 -5.70 11.44 -15.94
CA TYR A 120 -5.18 10.61 -14.86
C TYR A 120 -3.66 10.47 -14.91
N GLU A 121 -3.10 10.21 -16.08
CA GLU A 121 -1.67 10.02 -16.27
C GLU A 121 -0.91 11.32 -16.52
N PHE A 122 -1.62 12.44 -16.67
CA PHE A 122 -1.00 13.72 -17.01
C PHE A 122 -0.09 14.21 -15.90
N GLY A 123 1.17 14.43 -16.23
CA GLY A 123 2.17 14.93 -15.28
C GLY A 123 2.63 13.90 -14.25
N ARG A 124 2.27 12.62 -14.43
CA ARG A 124 2.67 11.56 -13.51
C ARG A 124 4.17 11.30 -13.60
N ILE A 125 4.82 11.27 -12.43
CA ILE A 125 6.21 10.84 -12.30
C ILE A 125 6.31 9.87 -11.13
N GLU A 126 7.41 9.13 -11.06
CA GLU A 126 7.68 8.22 -9.96
C GLU A 126 8.84 8.74 -9.13
N ILE A 127 8.69 8.68 -7.80
CA ILE A 127 9.71 9.08 -6.84
C ILE A 127 9.98 7.86 -5.96
N GLY A 128 11.13 7.23 -6.17
CA GLY A 128 11.42 5.96 -5.55
C GLY A 128 10.37 4.93 -6.00
N ARG A 129 9.52 4.47 -5.07
CA ARG A 129 8.46 3.50 -5.34
C ARG A 129 7.06 4.12 -5.32
N ALA A 130 6.96 5.45 -5.22
CA ALA A 130 5.69 6.15 -5.18
C ALA A 130 5.41 6.84 -6.50
N SER A 131 4.16 6.81 -6.95
CA SER A 131 3.69 7.58 -8.10
C SER A 131 3.19 8.94 -7.62
N CYS A 132 3.64 10.01 -8.28
CA CYS A 132 3.36 11.39 -7.89
C CYS A 132 2.96 12.23 -9.10
N ARG A 133 2.26 13.34 -8.83
CA ARG A 133 1.75 14.22 -9.88
C ARG A 133 1.98 15.70 -9.59
#